data_0062e6c190c753c50bdf55d97e1376ce
#
_entry.id   0062e6c190c753c50bdf55d97e1376ce
#
_cell.length_a   1.000
_cell.length_b   1.000
_cell.length_c   1.000
_cell.angle_alpha   90.00
_cell.angle_beta   90.00
_cell.angle_gamma   90.00
#
_symmetry.space_group_name_H-M   'P 1'
#
loop_
_entity.id
_entity.type
_entity.pdbx_description
1 polymer ?
#
loop_
_entity_poly.entity_id
_entity_poly.type
_entity_poly.pdbx_seq_one_letter_code
_entity_poly.pdbx_strand_id
1 'polypeptide(L)'
;LTQLQPDAFESPGQRLTVTTTLLLVSLFAYIFAKRTAMQRSALEEIASLDPLTGARNRRAMEEEVAIALNAHQRTGRPVTLALLDLDHFKRVNDRHGHEAGDRLLCTFVELVRRSTRATDRLFRFGGEEFVLLMEHTDEIGAMRAFANLQRRIHEELRAGDEPVTASMGAAVLRHGEGRDAWFARADAALYRAKQNGRDRLVLDDAPP
;
A
#
# COMPACT_ATOMS: atom_id res chain seq x y z
N LEU A 1 2.24 -48.84 28.77
CA LEU A 1 1.03 -48.04 29.01
C LEU A 1 1.11 -47.52 30.42
N THR A 2 1.78 -46.38 30.63
CA THR A 2 1.90 -45.72 31.94
C THR A 2 0.56 -45.03 32.19
N GLN A 3 -0.22 -45.53 33.13
CA GLN A 3 -1.40 -44.85 33.63
C GLN A 3 -0.97 -43.55 34.27
N LEU A 4 -1.37 -42.42 33.71
CA LEU A 4 -1.31 -41.11 34.36
C LEU A 4 -2.20 -41.21 35.62
N GLN A 5 -1.58 -41.15 36.79
CA GLN A 5 -2.31 -41.11 38.07
C GLN A 5 -3.16 -39.82 38.08
N PRO A 6 -4.47 -39.92 38.33
CA PRO A 6 -5.38 -38.75 38.35
C PRO A 6 -5.12 -37.79 39.50
N ASP A 7 -4.32 -38.14 40.51
CA ASP A 7 -4.15 -37.41 41.75
C ASP A 7 -2.79 -36.70 41.89
N ALA A 8 -2.28 -36.16 40.79
CA ALA A 8 -0.97 -35.45 40.77
C ALA A 8 -0.88 -34.23 41.73
N PHE A 9 -2.01 -33.78 42.30
CA PHE A 9 -2.09 -32.66 43.26
C PHE A 9 -2.88 -33.06 44.50
N GLU A 10 -2.21 -33.65 45.46
CA GLU A 10 -2.83 -34.20 46.65
C GLU A 10 -3.31 -33.16 47.70
N SER A 11 -2.88 -31.89 47.63
CA SER A 11 -3.30 -30.87 48.59
C SER A 11 -3.98 -29.66 47.93
N PRO A 12 -4.97 -29.04 48.59
CA PRO A 12 -5.59 -27.79 48.10
C PRO A 12 -4.58 -26.64 47.91
N GLY A 13 -3.54 -26.59 48.74
CA GLY A 13 -2.45 -25.60 48.63
C GLY A 13 -1.64 -25.74 47.35
N GLN A 14 -1.32 -26.97 46.93
CA GLN A 14 -0.59 -27.21 45.68
C GLN A 14 -1.43 -26.81 44.45
N ARG A 15 -2.71 -27.09 44.42
CA ARG A 15 -3.64 -26.67 43.36
C ARG A 15 -3.71 -25.16 43.28
N LEU A 16 -3.83 -24.45 44.40
CA LEU A 16 -3.84 -23.00 44.46
C LEU A 16 -2.52 -22.38 43.94
N THR A 17 -1.39 -22.96 44.33
CA THR A 17 -0.07 -22.47 43.89
C THR A 17 0.10 -22.64 42.38
N VAL A 18 -0.27 -23.78 41.81
CA VAL A 18 -0.17 -24.04 40.37
C VAL A 18 -1.10 -23.13 39.58
N THR A 19 -2.36 -22.96 40.02
CA THR A 19 -3.30 -22.06 39.32
C THR A 19 -2.89 -20.62 39.39
N THR A 20 -2.40 -20.13 40.53
CA THR A 20 -1.86 -18.76 40.66
C THR A 20 -0.61 -18.57 39.81
N THR A 21 0.29 -19.53 39.77
CA THR A 21 1.50 -19.44 38.91
C THR A 21 1.12 -19.41 37.43
N LEU A 22 0.18 -20.26 36.99
CA LEU A 22 -0.31 -20.26 35.60
C LEU A 22 -0.97 -18.93 35.22
N LEU A 23 -1.79 -18.37 36.13
CA LEU A 23 -2.42 -17.07 35.91
C LEU A 23 -1.37 -15.95 35.81
N LEU A 24 -0.37 -15.93 36.69
CA LEU A 24 0.73 -14.95 36.64
C LEU A 24 1.56 -15.08 35.37
N VAL A 25 1.90 -16.29 34.94
CA VAL A 25 2.64 -16.53 33.70
C VAL A 25 1.80 -16.10 32.49
N SER A 26 0.51 -16.43 32.48
CA SER A 26 -0.40 -16.03 31.39
C SER A 26 -0.56 -14.50 31.32
N LEU A 27 -0.71 -13.85 32.47
CA LEU A 27 -0.78 -12.39 32.56
C LEU A 27 0.53 -11.74 32.10
N PHE A 28 1.66 -12.27 32.54
CA PHE A 28 2.98 -11.78 32.10
C PHE A 28 3.16 -11.93 30.58
N ALA A 29 2.83 -13.12 30.03
CA ALA A 29 2.90 -13.38 28.59
C ALA A 29 2.00 -12.42 27.80
N TYR A 30 0.79 -12.17 28.30
CA TYR A 30 -0.14 -11.19 27.67
C TYR A 30 0.43 -9.77 27.68
N ILE A 31 0.91 -9.30 28.85
CA ILE A 31 1.50 -7.95 28.96
C ILE A 31 2.74 -7.83 28.08
N PHE A 32 3.60 -8.84 28.08
CA PHE A 32 4.81 -8.85 27.26
C PHE A 32 4.48 -8.83 25.76
N ALA A 33 3.55 -9.68 25.29
CA ALA A 33 3.10 -9.69 23.92
C ALA A 33 2.50 -8.33 23.49
N LYS A 34 1.65 -7.75 24.34
CA LYS A 34 1.07 -6.43 24.10
C LYS A 34 2.12 -5.33 24.01
N ARG A 35 3.11 -5.33 24.91
CA ARG A 35 4.19 -4.33 24.93
C ARG A 35 5.11 -4.45 23.70
N THR A 36 5.44 -5.69 23.32
CA THR A 36 6.24 -5.97 22.12
C THR A 36 5.50 -5.54 20.85
N ALA A 37 4.20 -5.81 20.75
CA ALA A 37 3.38 -5.35 19.63
C ALA A 37 3.32 -3.81 19.55
N MET A 38 3.16 -3.13 20.68
CA MET A 38 3.19 -1.65 20.73
C MET A 38 4.55 -1.07 20.31
N GLN A 39 5.66 -1.66 20.75
CA GLN A 39 7.01 -1.21 20.37
C GLN A 39 7.26 -1.44 18.87
N ARG A 40 6.81 -2.57 18.33
CA ARG A 40 6.90 -2.88 16.91
C ARG A 40 6.07 -1.90 16.08
N SER A 41 4.82 -1.62 16.48
CA SER A 41 3.97 -0.62 15.84
C SER A 41 4.60 0.78 15.86
N ALA A 42 5.23 1.19 16.97
CA ALA A 42 5.93 2.47 17.06
C ALA A 42 7.17 2.55 16.15
N LEU A 43 7.89 1.44 15.95
CA LEU A 43 9.01 1.37 14.99
C LEU A 43 8.52 1.39 13.55
N GLU A 44 7.43 0.68 13.24
CA GLU A 44 6.76 0.71 11.95
C GLU A 44 6.19 2.09 11.64
N GLU A 45 5.75 2.82 12.66
CA GLU A 45 5.26 4.20 12.54
C GLU A 45 6.37 5.20 12.21
N ILE A 46 7.61 4.94 12.58
CA ILE A 46 8.79 5.75 12.23
C ILE A 46 9.31 5.38 10.82
N ALA A 47 9.08 4.15 10.37
CA ALA A 47 9.49 3.72 9.04
C ALA A 47 8.72 4.51 7.96
N SER A 48 9.41 4.97 6.93
CA SER A 48 8.83 5.66 5.77
C SER A 48 8.57 4.74 4.58
N LEU A 49 8.98 3.47 4.68
CA LEU A 49 8.89 2.48 3.60
C LEU A 49 7.92 1.35 3.96
N ASP A 50 7.27 0.82 2.94
CA ASP A 50 6.53 -0.44 3.02
C ASP A 50 7.52 -1.63 3.07
N PRO A 51 7.42 -2.50 4.08
CA PRO A 51 8.42 -3.56 4.29
C PRO A 51 8.41 -4.65 3.22
N LEU A 52 7.31 -4.84 2.50
CA LEU A 52 7.21 -5.84 1.45
C LEU A 52 7.83 -5.35 0.15
N THR A 53 7.41 -4.16 -0.29
CA THR A 53 7.72 -3.66 -1.64
C THR A 53 8.87 -2.66 -1.68
N GLY A 54 9.26 -2.11 -0.53
CA GLY A 54 10.23 -1.02 -0.44
C GLY A 54 9.72 0.30 -1.05
N ALA A 55 8.47 0.38 -1.51
CA ALA A 55 7.84 1.65 -1.85
C ALA A 55 7.68 2.52 -0.59
N ARG A 56 7.47 3.82 -0.74
CA ARG A 56 7.12 4.64 0.41
C ARG A 56 5.74 4.23 0.93
N ASN A 57 5.52 4.32 2.24
CA ASN A 57 4.25 3.94 2.84
C ASN A 57 3.23 5.11 2.82
N ARG A 58 2.00 4.82 3.24
CA ARG A 58 0.89 5.78 3.30
C ARG A 58 1.23 7.03 4.13
N ARG A 59 1.94 6.88 5.25
CA ARG A 59 2.33 8.01 6.10
C ARG A 59 3.27 8.96 5.35
N ALA A 60 4.32 8.42 4.72
CA ALA A 60 5.23 9.21 3.90
C ALA A 60 4.50 9.90 2.74
N MET A 61 3.45 9.27 2.18
CA MET A 61 2.60 9.89 1.17
C MET A 61 1.88 11.13 1.72
N GLU A 62 1.30 11.05 2.90
CA GLU A 62 0.55 12.16 3.50
C GLU A 62 1.46 13.38 3.73
N GLU A 63 2.68 13.16 4.20
CA GLU A 63 3.69 14.19 4.39
C GLU A 63 4.14 14.83 3.06
N GLU A 64 4.45 14.03 2.07
CA GLU A 64 4.94 14.49 0.76
C GLU A 64 3.85 15.21 -0.06
N VAL A 65 2.61 14.74 0.02
CA VAL A 65 1.47 15.40 -0.62
C VAL A 65 1.23 16.78 0.00
N ALA A 66 1.35 16.94 1.31
CA ALA A 66 1.24 18.24 1.96
C ALA A 66 2.34 19.20 1.51
N ILE A 67 3.58 18.71 1.34
CA ILE A 67 4.70 19.50 0.80
C ILE A 67 4.42 19.93 -0.64
N ALA A 68 3.95 19.01 -1.49
CA ALA A 68 3.64 19.28 -2.89
C ALA A 68 2.51 20.30 -3.05
N LEU A 69 1.46 20.23 -2.23
CA LEU A 69 0.36 21.22 -2.18
C LEU A 69 0.89 22.62 -1.86
N ASN A 70 1.69 22.74 -0.81
CA ASN A 70 2.28 24.01 -0.41
C ASN A 70 3.24 24.58 -1.48
N ALA A 71 4.01 23.70 -2.12
CA ALA A 71 4.91 24.10 -3.21
C ALA A 71 4.12 24.59 -4.43
N HIS A 72 3.05 23.90 -4.82
CA HIS A 72 2.16 24.30 -5.92
C HIS A 72 1.52 25.66 -5.66
N GLN A 73 0.96 25.88 -4.46
CA GLN A 73 0.34 27.17 -4.10
C GLN A 73 1.31 28.34 -4.21
N ARG A 74 2.58 28.12 -3.87
CA ARG A 74 3.60 29.17 -3.92
C ARG A 74 4.17 29.42 -5.32
N THR A 75 4.34 28.36 -6.12
CA THR A 75 5.09 28.43 -7.38
C THR A 75 4.24 28.34 -8.63
N GLY A 76 2.99 27.87 -8.52
CA GLY A 76 2.12 27.56 -9.66
C GLY A 76 2.58 26.38 -10.52
N ARG A 77 3.66 25.67 -10.14
CA ARG A 77 4.16 24.55 -10.94
C ARG A 77 3.20 23.38 -10.90
N PRO A 78 2.92 22.72 -12.03
CA PRO A 78 1.96 21.63 -12.07
C PRO A 78 2.46 20.43 -11.27
N VAL A 79 1.52 19.77 -10.60
CA VAL A 79 1.75 18.51 -9.87
C VAL A 79 0.61 17.56 -10.23
N THR A 80 0.95 16.34 -10.59
CA THR A 80 -0.03 15.28 -10.88
C THR A 80 0.02 14.22 -9.79
N LEU A 81 -1.16 13.82 -9.33
CA LEU A 81 -1.36 12.66 -8.47
C LEU A 81 -2.08 11.59 -9.26
N ALA A 82 -1.61 10.34 -9.16
CA ALA A 82 -2.30 9.20 -9.73
C ALA A 82 -2.48 8.09 -8.70
N LEU A 83 -3.65 7.49 -8.74
CA LEU A 83 -3.97 6.24 -8.06
C LEU A 83 -3.81 5.09 -9.06
N LEU A 84 -3.10 4.06 -8.65
CA LEU A 84 -2.84 2.87 -9.45
C LEU A 84 -3.33 1.64 -8.68
N ASP A 85 -3.94 0.70 -9.38
CA ASP A 85 -4.52 -0.51 -8.77
C ASP A 85 -4.28 -1.69 -9.71
N LEU A 86 -3.77 -2.80 -9.16
CA LEU A 86 -3.52 -4.01 -9.93
C LEU A 86 -4.83 -4.74 -10.24
N ASP A 87 -5.12 -4.87 -11.51
CA ASP A 87 -6.37 -5.49 -11.95
C ASP A 87 -6.45 -6.95 -11.54
N HIS A 88 -7.56 -7.31 -10.88
CA HIS A 88 -7.85 -8.68 -10.47
C HIS A 88 -6.78 -9.32 -9.53
N PHE A 89 -6.08 -8.54 -8.74
CA PHE A 89 -5.02 -9.02 -7.84
C PHE A 89 -5.49 -10.14 -6.90
N LYS A 90 -6.73 -10.04 -6.38
CA LYS A 90 -7.32 -11.12 -5.58
C LYS A 90 -7.32 -12.45 -6.33
N ARG A 91 -7.66 -12.45 -7.63
CA ARG A 91 -7.64 -13.67 -8.45
C ARG A 91 -6.23 -14.26 -8.58
N VAL A 92 -5.21 -13.40 -8.64
CA VAL A 92 -3.80 -13.86 -8.62
C VAL A 92 -3.48 -14.58 -7.32
N ASN A 93 -3.86 -14.00 -6.17
CA ASN A 93 -3.66 -14.63 -4.87
C ASN A 93 -4.43 -15.96 -4.74
N ASP A 94 -5.70 -15.98 -5.16
CA ASP A 94 -6.54 -17.17 -5.08
C ASP A 94 -6.00 -18.32 -5.96
N ARG A 95 -5.35 -18.00 -7.08
CA ARG A 95 -4.86 -19.01 -8.04
C ARG A 95 -3.41 -19.42 -7.81
N HIS A 96 -2.53 -18.48 -7.45
CA HIS A 96 -1.09 -18.68 -7.40
C HIS A 96 -0.52 -18.58 -5.98
N GLY A 97 -1.38 -18.30 -4.98
CA GLY A 97 -1.00 -18.10 -3.58
C GLY A 97 -0.45 -16.71 -3.27
N HIS A 98 -0.44 -16.35 -1.99
CA HIS A 98 -0.02 -15.04 -1.50
C HIS A 98 1.43 -14.68 -1.84
N GLU A 99 2.34 -15.66 -1.82
CA GLU A 99 3.74 -15.41 -2.21
C GLU A 99 3.90 -14.95 -3.67
N ALA A 100 3.04 -15.45 -4.57
CA ALA A 100 3.03 -14.99 -5.96
C ALA A 100 2.50 -13.56 -6.07
N GLY A 101 1.45 -13.22 -5.29
CA GLY A 101 0.96 -11.86 -5.18
C GLY A 101 2.01 -10.90 -4.62
N ASP A 102 2.74 -11.31 -3.59
CA ASP A 102 3.81 -10.51 -3.00
C ASP A 102 4.93 -10.22 -4.01
N ARG A 103 5.37 -11.23 -4.76
CA ARG A 103 6.33 -11.04 -5.86
C ARG A 103 5.81 -10.11 -6.94
N LEU A 104 4.54 -10.23 -7.30
CA LEU A 104 3.89 -9.36 -8.27
C LEU A 104 3.90 -7.89 -7.84
N LEU A 105 3.59 -7.61 -6.57
CA LEU A 105 3.64 -6.27 -5.97
C LEU A 105 5.06 -5.69 -6.03
N CYS A 106 6.08 -6.47 -5.70
CA CYS A 106 7.48 -6.05 -5.80
C CYS A 106 7.87 -5.74 -7.25
N THR A 107 7.52 -6.63 -8.19
CA THR A 107 7.77 -6.42 -9.62
C THR A 107 7.08 -5.16 -10.14
N PHE A 108 5.83 -4.92 -9.75
CA PHE A 108 5.10 -3.71 -10.11
C PHE A 108 5.81 -2.44 -9.63
N VAL A 109 6.26 -2.41 -8.38
CA VAL A 109 7.01 -1.26 -7.83
C VAL A 109 8.30 -1.00 -8.62
N GLU A 110 9.03 -2.04 -9.00
CA GLU A 110 10.23 -1.89 -9.83
C GLU A 110 9.92 -1.38 -11.24
N LEU A 111 8.82 -1.85 -11.84
CA LEU A 111 8.35 -1.35 -13.14
C LEU A 111 8.02 0.12 -13.09
N VAL A 112 7.26 0.56 -12.07
CA VAL A 112 6.94 1.98 -11.89
C VAL A 112 8.22 2.80 -11.72
N ARG A 113 9.15 2.39 -10.85
CA ARG A 113 10.42 3.11 -10.62
C ARG A 113 11.27 3.26 -11.89
N ARG A 114 11.31 2.22 -12.74
CA ARG A 114 12.04 2.27 -14.03
C ARG A 114 11.31 3.08 -15.11
N SER A 115 10.03 3.34 -14.92
CA SER A 115 9.18 4.06 -15.89
C SER A 115 8.99 5.54 -15.56
N THR A 116 9.37 5.95 -14.36
CA THR A 116 9.19 7.31 -13.82
C THR A 116 10.53 7.95 -13.50
N ARG A 117 10.52 9.25 -13.25
CA ARG A 117 11.73 10.01 -12.91
C ARG A 117 12.13 9.78 -11.45
N ALA A 118 13.40 10.02 -11.12
CA ALA A 118 13.88 9.95 -9.75
C ALA A 118 13.19 10.94 -8.78
N THR A 119 12.60 12.02 -9.34
CA THR A 119 11.81 13.00 -8.61
C THR A 119 10.38 12.56 -8.35
N ASP A 120 9.87 11.60 -9.12
CA ASP A 120 8.52 11.06 -8.93
C ASP A 120 8.53 10.09 -7.74
N ARG A 121 7.48 10.10 -6.97
CA ARG A 121 7.43 9.35 -5.71
C ARG A 121 6.28 8.37 -5.71
N LEU A 122 6.64 7.09 -5.56
CA LEU A 122 5.69 5.98 -5.47
C LEU A 122 5.47 5.60 -4.01
N PHE A 123 4.19 5.49 -3.65
CA PHE A 123 3.74 5.09 -2.32
C PHE A 123 2.81 3.89 -2.43
N ARG A 124 2.93 2.95 -1.50
CA ARG A 124 1.92 1.91 -1.31
C ARG A 124 0.85 2.43 -0.37
N PHE A 125 -0.37 2.57 -0.86
CA PHE A 125 -1.50 3.10 -0.10
C PHE A 125 -2.17 2.02 0.75
N GLY A 126 -2.27 0.78 0.22
CA GLY A 126 -2.79 -0.40 0.91
C GLY A 126 -2.97 -1.55 -0.08
N GLY A 127 -2.87 -2.79 0.38
CA GLY A 127 -3.11 -3.97 -0.45
C GLY A 127 -2.37 -3.92 -1.80
N GLU A 128 -3.16 -3.78 -2.87
CA GLU A 128 -2.74 -3.67 -4.28
C GLU A 128 -2.81 -2.23 -4.83
N GLU A 129 -3.06 -1.26 -3.94
CA GLU A 129 -3.24 0.15 -4.31
C GLU A 129 -1.97 0.95 -4.08
N PHE A 130 -1.63 1.78 -5.06
CA PHE A 130 -0.47 2.65 -5.04
C PHE A 130 -0.84 4.08 -5.40
N VAL A 131 -0.06 5.03 -4.92
CA VAL A 131 -0.14 6.46 -5.27
C VAL A 131 1.17 6.87 -5.92
N LEU A 132 1.10 7.52 -7.05
CA LEU A 132 2.26 8.14 -7.72
C LEU A 132 2.09 9.65 -7.70
N LEU A 133 3.04 10.34 -7.09
CA LEU A 133 3.13 11.80 -7.06
C LEU A 133 4.21 12.25 -8.03
N MET A 134 3.81 13.06 -9.01
CA MET A 134 4.67 13.53 -10.11
C MET A 134 4.80 15.04 -10.04
N GLU A 135 5.92 15.53 -9.52
CA GLU A 135 6.19 16.95 -9.44
C GLU A 135 6.54 17.51 -10.83
N HIS A 136 6.19 18.79 -11.06
CA HIS A 136 6.43 19.50 -12.33
C HIS A 136 5.90 18.74 -13.56
N THR A 137 4.76 18.08 -13.38
CA THR A 137 4.13 17.26 -14.42
C THR A 137 2.70 17.73 -14.63
N ASP A 138 2.43 18.17 -15.84
CA ASP A 138 1.13 18.55 -16.37
C ASP A 138 0.40 17.34 -16.99
N GLU A 139 -0.77 17.56 -17.57
CA GLU A 139 -1.58 16.54 -18.22
C GLU A 139 -0.82 15.80 -19.34
N ILE A 140 -0.11 16.54 -20.18
CA ILE A 140 0.64 15.97 -21.31
C ILE A 140 1.81 15.12 -20.79
N GLY A 141 2.52 15.62 -19.79
CA GLY A 141 3.60 14.90 -19.14
C GLY A 141 3.12 13.61 -18.46
N ALA A 142 2.00 13.69 -17.76
CA ALA A 142 1.35 12.55 -17.13
C ALA A 142 0.94 11.49 -18.16
N MET A 143 0.24 11.88 -19.21
CA MET A 143 -0.19 10.96 -20.28
C MET A 143 0.99 10.20 -20.90
N ARG A 144 2.10 10.89 -21.18
CA ARG A 144 3.31 10.26 -21.73
C ARG A 144 3.95 9.25 -20.77
N ALA A 145 4.08 9.64 -19.48
CA ALA A 145 4.66 8.77 -18.46
C ALA A 145 3.83 7.50 -18.28
N PHE A 146 2.50 7.64 -18.19
CA PHE A 146 1.61 6.52 -18.02
C PHE A 146 1.48 5.62 -19.25
N ALA A 147 1.53 6.17 -20.46
CA ALA A 147 1.59 5.36 -21.69
C ALA A 147 2.84 4.47 -21.72
N ASN A 148 4.00 5.00 -21.29
CA ASN A 148 5.22 4.21 -21.15
C ASN A 148 5.09 3.14 -20.05
N LEU A 149 4.53 3.50 -18.90
CA LEU A 149 4.31 2.55 -17.79
C LEU A 149 3.36 1.43 -18.22
N GLN A 150 2.23 1.74 -18.85
CA GLN A 150 1.25 0.74 -19.30
C GLN A 150 1.87 -0.24 -20.30
N ARG A 151 2.66 0.26 -21.26
CA ARG A 151 3.38 -0.60 -22.20
C ARG A 151 4.30 -1.58 -21.47
N ARG A 152 5.08 -1.11 -20.49
CA ARG A 152 5.96 -1.97 -19.69
C ARG A 152 5.18 -2.97 -18.84
N ILE A 153 4.05 -2.57 -18.25
CA ILE A 153 3.17 -3.49 -17.54
C ILE A 153 2.74 -4.63 -18.46
N HIS A 154 2.29 -4.33 -19.68
CA HIS A 154 1.91 -5.37 -20.67
C HIS A 154 3.06 -6.30 -21.06
N GLU A 155 4.27 -5.76 -21.16
CA GLU A 155 5.44 -6.53 -21.57
C GLU A 155 5.98 -7.41 -20.42
N GLU A 156 6.01 -6.90 -19.18
CA GLU A 156 6.82 -7.46 -18.11
C GLU A 156 6.02 -7.96 -16.89
N LEU A 157 4.79 -7.46 -16.64
CA LEU A 157 4.06 -7.79 -15.41
C LEU A 157 3.27 -9.09 -15.57
N ARG A 158 3.70 -10.14 -14.87
CA ARG A 158 3.09 -11.48 -14.97
C ARG A 158 2.97 -12.17 -13.62
N ALA A 159 1.93 -12.99 -13.50
CA ALA A 159 1.76 -13.95 -12.41
C ALA A 159 1.90 -15.38 -13.01
N GLY A 160 3.08 -15.99 -12.88
CA GLY A 160 3.46 -17.14 -13.71
C GLY A 160 3.51 -16.74 -15.19
N ASP A 161 2.75 -17.44 -16.03
CA ASP A 161 2.65 -17.11 -17.46
C ASP A 161 1.50 -16.13 -17.79
N GLU A 162 0.65 -15.80 -16.80
CA GLU A 162 -0.51 -14.94 -17.04
C GLU A 162 -0.14 -13.46 -16.97
N PRO A 163 -0.52 -12.65 -17.97
CA PRO A 163 -0.34 -11.21 -17.91
C PRO A 163 -1.25 -10.60 -16.85
N VAL A 164 -0.70 -9.63 -16.12
CA VAL A 164 -1.46 -8.82 -15.16
C VAL A 164 -1.43 -7.37 -15.61
N THR A 165 -2.55 -6.69 -15.49
CA THR A 165 -2.71 -5.29 -15.88
C THR A 165 -2.93 -4.40 -14.67
N ALA A 166 -2.92 -3.09 -14.88
CA ALA A 166 -3.24 -2.11 -13.85
C ALA A 166 -4.17 -1.03 -14.40
N SER A 167 -5.12 -0.63 -13.59
CA SER A 167 -5.96 0.54 -13.83
C SER A 167 -5.36 1.75 -13.14
N MET A 168 -5.42 2.90 -13.79
CA MET A 168 -4.81 4.13 -13.31
C MET A 168 -5.79 5.29 -13.45
N GLY A 169 -5.92 6.09 -12.38
CA GLY A 169 -6.69 7.33 -12.37
C GLY A 169 -5.81 8.49 -11.94
N ALA A 170 -5.72 9.55 -12.72
CA ALA A 170 -4.87 10.66 -12.41
C ALA A 170 -5.60 12.00 -12.44
N ALA A 171 -5.11 12.98 -11.68
CA ALA A 171 -5.59 14.33 -11.64
C ALA A 171 -4.42 15.31 -11.47
N VAL A 172 -4.40 16.38 -12.25
CA VAL A 172 -3.50 17.51 -12.04
C VAL A 172 -4.05 18.41 -10.95
N LEU A 173 -3.20 18.84 -10.03
CA LEU A 173 -3.58 19.72 -8.92
C LEU A 173 -4.04 21.07 -9.46
N ARG A 174 -5.19 21.56 -9.01
CA ARG A 174 -5.76 22.85 -9.38
C ARG A 174 -5.38 23.95 -8.38
N HIS A 175 -5.37 25.17 -8.85
CA HIS A 175 -5.10 26.32 -7.97
C HIS A 175 -6.17 26.41 -6.87
N GLY A 176 -5.72 26.52 -5.60
CA GLY A 176 -6.61 26.63 -4.45
C GLY A 176 -7.29 25.31 -4.05
N GLU A 177 -7.00 24.20 -4.72
CA GLU A 177 -7.56 22.90 -4.39
C GLU A 177 -6.90 22.29 -3.16
N GLY A 178 -7.72 21.69 -2.29
CA GLY A 178 -7.24 20.94 -1.13
C GLY A 178 -6.97 19.47 -1.46
N ARG A 179 -6.23 18.81 -0.56
CA ARG A 179 -5.85 17.39 -0.70
C ARG A 179 -7.05 16.48 -1.02
N ASP A 180 -8.11 16.57 -0.23
CA ASP A 180 -9.22 15.62 -0.31
C ASP A 180 -9.99 15.75 -1.63
N ALA A 181 -10.14 16.96 -2.17
CA ALA A 181 -10.74 17.20 -3.47
C ALA A 181 -9.86 16.65 -4.61
N TRP A 182 -8.54 16.85 -4.52
CA TRP A 182 -7.58 16.33 -5.48
C TRP A 182 -7.58 14.81 -5.53
N PHE A 183 -7.53 14.15 -4.35
CA PHE A 183 -7.63 12.70 -4.25
C PHE A 183 -8.96 12.18 -4.78
N ALA A 184 -10.08 12.82 -4.45
CA ALA A 184 -11.40 12.41 -4.94
C ALA A 184 -11.51 12.44 -6.46
N ARG A 185 -10.86 13.41 -7.13
CA ARG A 185 -10.81 13.45 -8.62
C ARG A 185 -9.98 12.31 -9.19
N ALA A 186 -8.82 12.02 -8.63
CA ALA A 186 -8.00 10.88 -9.05
C ALA A 186 -8.72 9.54 -8.82
N ASP A 187 -9.43 9.38 -7.69
CA ASP A 187 -10.22 8.19 -7.38
C ASP A 187 -11.40 8.02 -8.36
N ALA A 188 -12.13 9.09 -8.63
CA ALA A 188 -13.20 9.07 -9.64
C ALA A 188 -12.67 8.70 -11.04
N ALA A 189 -11.46 9.16 -11.38
CA ALA A 189 -10.80 8.77 -12.63
C ALA A 189 -10.40 7.28 -12.62
N LEU A 190 -9.85 6.77 -11.51
CA LEU A 190 -9.54 5.33 -11.35
C LEU A 190 -10.80 4.47 -11.44
N TYR A 191 -11.87 4.91 -10.80
CA TYR A 191 -13.17 4.23 -10.90
C TYR A 191 -13.65 4.15 -12.35
N ARG A 192 -13.57 5.26 -13.13
CA ARG A 192 -13.88 5.26 -14.57
C ARG A 192 -12.98 4.31 -15.36
N ALA A 193 -11.68 4.24 -15.04
CA ALA A 193 -10.77 3.29 -15.67
C ALA A 193 -11.23 1.84 -15.47
N LYS A 194 -11.59 1.49 -14.21
CA LYS A 194 -12.10 0.15 -13.87
C LYS A 194 -13.45 -0.16 -14.53
N GLN A 195 -14.37 0.80 -14.61
CA GLN A 195 -15.68 0.64 -15.26
C GLN A 195 -15.57 0.48 -16.78
N ASN A 196 -14.64 1.18 -17.41
CA ASN A 196 -14.47 1.17 -18.86
C ASN A 196 -13.64 -0.03 -19.38
N GLY A 197 -13.47 -1.08 -18.56
CA GLY A 197 -12.82 -2.32 -18.98
C GLY A 197 -11.40 -2.48 -18.46
N ARG A 198 -10.97 -1.67 -17.48
CA ARG A 198 -9.63 -1.76 -16.83
C ARG A 198 -8.47 -1.52 -17.78
N ASP A 199 -7.25 -1.88 -17.35
CA ASP A 199 -6.04 -1.82 -18.16
C ASP A 199 -5.85 -0.49 -18.91
N ARG A 200 -6.01 0.62 -18.19
CA ARG A 200 -5.94 1.96 -18.76
C ARG A 200 -5.68 3.05 -17.75
N LEU A 201 -5.20 4.16 -18.28
CA LEU A 201 -5.23 5.44 -17.59
C LEU A 201 -6.51 6.19 -17.95
N VAL A 202 -7.14 6.79 -16.94
CA VAL A 202 -8.08 7.89 -17.10
C VAL A 202 -7.50 9.11 -16.38
N LEU A 203 -7.35 10.20 -17.11
CA LEU A 203 -7.00 11.50 -16.52
C LEU A 203 -8.30 12.25 -16.23
N ASP A 204 -8.37 12.90 -15.05
CA ASP A 204 -9.48 13.79 -14.76
C ASP A 204 -9.24 15.14 -15.42
N ASP A 205 -9.93 15.34 -16.53
CA ASP A 205 -9.92 16.51 -17.38
C ASP A 205 -11.17 17.39 -17.21
N ALA A 206 -12.01 17.08 -16.20
CA ALA A 206 -13.19 17.88 -15.94
C ALA A 206 -12.79 19.36 -15.72
N PRO A 207 -13.44 20.29 -16.42
CA PRO A 207 -13.11 21.72 -16.30
C PRO A 207 -13.28 22.19 -14.84
N PRO A 208 -12.57 23.26 -14.45
CA PRO A 208 -12.59 23.80 -13.10
C PRO A 208 -13.98 24.28 -12.67
#